data_732ef930c98e4fd87b980ee50d194091
#
_entry.id   732ef930c98e4fd87b980ee50d194091
#
_cell.length_a   1.000
_cell.length_b   1.000
_cell.length_c   1.000
_cell.angle_alpha   90.00
_cell.angle_beta   90.00
_cell.angle_gamma   90.00
#
_symmetry.space_group_name_H-M   'P 1'
#
loop_
_entity.id
_entity.type
_entity.pdbx_description
1 polymer ?
#
loop_
_entity_poly.entity_id
_entity_poly.type
_entity_poly.pdbx_seq_one_letter_code
_entity_poly.pdbx_strand_id
1 'polypeptide(L)'
;SDISFQALDYSFIEAFDFYLRVQLKFKPTTIIGIVGHLKIIVKRAVNDGTITRNPFIGFSLEGEPLQPKSITGQELNKIMTTPLDSPNRYLVRDMFLFSVFTGIAFSDIRNLTCNNLVQAEDGVWWIHSKRRKTGTEFHVPLLELPLQIIEKYRGLNKDGKMFVMLSCSKTNGNLKKIAKICGI
;
A
#
# COMPACT_ATOMS: atom_id res chain seq x y z
N SER A 1 -29.37 13.22 -9.50
CA SER A 1 -30.50 13.34 -8.55
C SER A 1 -30.17 12.49 -7.32
N ASP A 2 -30.48 13.04 -6.14
CA ASP A 2 -30.27 12.32 -4.89
C ASP A 2 -31.30 11.19 -4.75
N ILE A 3 -30.89 10.11 -4.11
CA ILE A 3 -31.74 8.95 -3.82
C ILE A 3 -32.06 8.99 -2.32
N SER A 4 -33.35 8.90 -1.97
CA SER A 4 -33.73 8.82 -0.55
C SER A 4 -33.35 7.45 0.03
N PHE A 5 -33.05 7.41 1.33
CA PHE A 5 -32.76 6.14 2.02
C PHE A 5 -33.91 5.14 1.92
N GLN A 6 -35.15 5.61 1.82
CA GLN A 6 -36.35 4.76 1.69
C GLN A 6 -36.42 4.04 0.34
N ALA A 7 -35.76 4.57 -0.70
CA ALA A 7 -35.68 3.94 -2.02
C ALA A 7 -34.52 2.92 -2.13
N LEU A 8 -33.71 2.76 -1.07
CA LEU A 8 -32.65 1.77 -1.04
C LEU A 8 -33.20 0.42 -0.60
N ASP A 9 -33.72 -0.33 -1.55
CA ASP A 9 -34.15 -1.71 -1.35
C ASP A 9 -33.12 -2.71 -1.94
N TYR A 10 -33.44 -3.98 -1.84
CA TYR A 10 -32.58 -5.05 -2.36
C TYR A 10 -32.40 -4.95 -3.89
N SER A 11 -33.47 -4.64 -4.62
CA SER A 11 -33.45 -4.50 -6.08
C SER A 11 -32.57 -3.32 -6.52
N PHE A 12 -32.56 -2.23 -5.76
CA PHE A 12 -31.64 -1.13 -6.00
C PHE A 12 -30.18 -1.58 -5.86
N ILE A 13 -29.86 -2.37 -4.83
CA ILE A 13 -28.49 -2.87 -4.61
C ILE A 13 -28.03 -3.76 -5.77
N GLU A 14 -28.90 -4.65 -6.24
CA GLU A 14 -28.62 -5.51 -7.40
C GLU A 14 -28.41 -4.68 -8.68
N ALA A 15 -29.31 -3.73 -8.95
CA ALA A 15 -29.19 -2.84 -10.10
C ALA A 15 -27.93 -1.98 -10.05
N PHE A 16 -27.53 -1.53 -8.87
CA PHE A 16 -26.31 -0.76 -8.66
C PHE A 16 -25.06 -1.61 -8.89
N ASP A 17 -25.01 -2.85 -8.40
CA ASP A 17 -23.90 -3.77 -8.66
C ASP A 17 -23.80 -4.06 -10.18
N PHE A 18 -24.92 -4.34 -10.82
CA PHE A 18 -25.00 -4.54 -12.27
C PHE A 18 -24.47 -3.31 -13.05
N TYR A 19 -24.90 -2.11 -12.65
CA TYR A 19 -24.41 -0.85 -13.25
C TYR A 19 -22.89 -0.70 -13.14
N LEU A 20 -22.33 -0.98 -11.96
CA LEU A 20 -20.90 -0.90 -11.74
C LEU A 20 -20.11 -1.93 -12.57
N ARG A 21 -20.65 -3.15 -12.73
CA ARG A 21 -20.01 -4.24 -13.49
C ARG A 21 -20.13 -4.07 -14.98
N VAL A 22 -21.33 -3.81 -15.48
CA VAL A 22 -21.66 -3.89 -16.90
C VAL A 22 -21.48 -2.54 -17.59
N GLN A 23 -22.00 -1.48 -17.00
CA GLN A 23 -21.94 -0.16 -17.63
C GLN A 23 -20.62 0.56 -17.38
N LEU A 24 -20.17 0.60 -16.13
CA LEU A 24 -18.91 1.25 -15.78
C LEU A 24 -17.69 0.34 -15.95
N LYS A 25 -17.89 -0.98 -16.11
CA LYS A 25 -16.84 -1.99 -16.29
C LYS A 25 -15.73 -1.90 -15.22
N PHE A 26 -16.13 -1.61 -13.98
CA PHE A 26 -15.17 -1.54 -12.88
C PHE A 26 -14.66 -2.93 -12.53
N LYS A 27 -13.40 -2.96 -12.06
CA LYS A 27 -12.80 -4.21 -11.55
C LYS A 27 -13.50 -4.64 -10.25
N PRO A 28 -13.58 -5.95 -9.96
CA PRO A 28 -14.22 -6.48 -8.75
C PRO A 28 -13.74 -5.81 -7.47
N THR A 29 -12.44 -5.55 -7.33
CA THR A 29 -11.86 -4.83 -6.18
C THR A 29 -12.40 -3.43 -6.00
N THR A 30 -12.63 -2.69 -7.09
CA THR A 30 -13.20 -1.35 -7.05
C THR A 30 -14.66 -1.41 -6.61
N ILE A 31 -15.41 -2.38 -7.13
CA ILE A 31 -16.82 -2.61 -6.77
C ILE A 31 -16.95 -2.96 -5.29
N ILE A 32 -16.11 -3.88 -4.78
CA ILE A 32 -16.07 -4.23 -3.35
C ILE A 32 -15.83 -2.98 -2.48
N GLY A 33 -14.92 -2.11 -2.89
CA GLY A 33 -14.67 -0.85 -2.18
C GLY A 33 -15.88 0.08 -2.18
N ILE A 34 -16.50 0.32 -3.33
CA ILE A 34 -17.67 1.21 -3.48
C ILE A 34 -18.86 0.68 -2.67
N VAL A 35 -19.20 -0.60 -2.85
CA VAL A 35 -20.30 -1.25 -2.15
C VAL A 35 -20.02 -1.33 -0.65
N GLY A 36 -18.75 -1.53 -0.26
CA GLY A 36 -18.31 -1.50 1.13
C GLY A 36 -18.60 -0.16 1.81
N HIS A 37 -18.33 0.96 1.13
CA HIS A 37 -18.68 2.29 1.64
C HIS A 37 -20.19 2.48 1.76
N LEU A 38 -20.96 2.06 0.75
CA LEU A 38 -22.42 2.13 0.81
C LEU A 38 -22.99 1.29 1.97
N LYS A 39 -22.46 0.07 2.20
CA LYS A 39 -22.83 -0.77 3.36
C LYS A 39 -22.64 -0.06 4.70
N ILE A 40 -21.53 0.70 4.85
CA ILE A 40 -21.25 1.45 6.08
C ILE A 40 -22.30 2.56 6.28
N ILE A 41 -22.65 3.30 5.23
CA ILE A 41 -23.66 4.38 5.27
C ILE A 41 -25.03 3.81 5.62
N VAL A 42 -25.43 2.73 4.95
CA VAL A 42 -26.71 2.04 5.19
C VAL A 42 -26.79 1.48 6.61
N LYS A 43 -25.71 0.85 7.10
CA LYS A 43 -25.64 0.35 8.48
C LYS A 43 -25.87 1.48 9.50
N ARG A 44 -25.28 2.66 9.24
CA ARG A 44 -25.49 3.83 10.10
C ARG A 44 -26.97 4.27 10.06
N ALA A 45 -27.57 4.39 8.87
CA ALA A 45 -28.96 4.77 8.71
C ALA A 45 -29.94 3.79 9.38
N VAL A 46 -29.63 2.49 9.41
CA VAL A 46 -30.39 1.50 10.18
C VAL A 46 -30.25 1.74 11.69
N ASN A 47 -29.01 1.95 12.16
CA ASN A 47 -28.76 2.18 13.59
C ASN A 47 -29.40 3.48 14.10
N ASP A 48 -29.47 4.51 13.26
CA ASP A 48 -30.08 5.80 13.58
C ASP A 48 -31.62 5.77 13.40
N GLY A 49 -32.21 4.63 13.00
CA GLY A 49 -33.65 4.50 12.77
C GLY A 49 -34.17 5.19 11.51
N THR A 50 -33.29 5.71 10.65
CA THR A 50 -33.68 6.38 9.37
C THR A 50 -34.30 5.39 8.39
N ILE A 51 -33.85 4.15 8.40
CA ILE A 51 -34.44 3.01 7.69
C ILE A 51 -34.64 1.84 8.65
N THR A 52 -35.73 1.12 8.47
CA THR A 52 -36.11 0.00 9.36
C THR A 52 -35.49 -1.32 8.97
N ARG A 53 -35.09 -1.50 7.71
CA ARG A 53 -34.53 -2.74 7.18
C ARG A 53 -33.26 -2.48 6.40
N ASN A 54 -32.26 -3.32 6.65
CA ASN A 54 -31.00 -3.27 5.88
C ASN A 54 -31.19 -3.92 4.49
N PRO A 55 -31.10 -3.17 3.39
CA PRO A 55 -31.26 -3.68 2.02
C PRO A 55 -30.14 -4.66 1.60
N PHE A 56 -29.05 -4.74 2.35
CA PHE A 56 -27.96 -5.69 2.09
C PHE A 56 -28.14 -7.06 2.71
N ILE A 57 -29.29 -7.33 3.38
CA ILE A 57 -29.58 -8.67 3.90
C ILE A 57 -29.70 -9.62 2.72
N GLY A 58 -28.92 -10.69 2.72
CA GLY A 58 -28.86 -11.68 1.62
C GLY A 58 -28.01 -11.26 0.41
N PHE A 59 -27.52 -10.02 0.35
CA PHE A 59 -26.66 -9.59 -0.74
C PHE A 59 -25.19 -9.96 -0.48
N SER A 60 -24.63 -10.80 -1.33
CA SER A 60 -23.20 -11.11 -1.37
C SER A 60 -22.57 -10.57 -2.65
N LEU A 61 -21.39 -9.95 -2.51
CA LEU A 61 -20.60 -9.58 -3.68
C LEU A 61 -19.94 -10.85 -4.21
N GLU A 62 -20.34 -11.27 -5.39
CA GLU A 62 -19.62 -12.30 -6.11
C GLU A 62 -18.29 -11.74 -6.62
N GLY A 63 -17.21 -12.37 -6.24
CA GLY A 63 -15.87 -12.03 -6.72
C GLY A 63 -14.91 -13.15 -6.37
N GLU A 64 -14.10 -13.57 -7.32
CA GLU A 64 -13.01 -14.48 -7.01
C GLU A 64 -12.04 -13.81 -6.00
N PRO A 65 -11.59 -14.57 -5.00
CA PRO A 65 -10.57 -14.07 -4.09
C PRO A 65 -9.33 -13.69 -4.89
N LEU A 66 -8.96 -12.41 -4.80
CA LEU A 66 -7.73 -11.93 -5.43
C LEU A 66 -6.55 -12.69 -4.84
N GLN A 67 -5.89 -13.49 -5.67
CA GLN A 67 -4.60 -14.02 -5.30
C GLN A 67 -3.57 -12.88 -5.37
N PRO A 68 -2.96 -12.50 -4.25
CA PRO A 68 -1.93 -11.47 -4.26
C PRO A 68 -0.74 -11.98 -5.07
N LYS A 69 -0.34 -11.22 -6.08
CA LYS A 69 0.90 -11.49 -6.80
C LYS A 69 2.08 -11.12 -5.90
N SER A 70 2.96 -12.05 -5.65
CA SER A 70 4.23 -11.84 -4.95
C SER A 70 5.40 -11.86 -5.93
N ILE A 71 6.45 -11.13 -5.60
CA ILE A 71 7.70 -11.16 -6.36
C ILE A 71 8.47 -12.44 -5.96
N THR A 72 8.89 -13.19 -6.94
CA THR A 72 9.75 -14.37 -6.74
C THR A 72 11.20 -13.97 -6.45
N GLY A 73 11.99 -14.90 -5.89
CA GLY A 73 13.41 -14.66 -5.66
C GLY A 73 14.19 -14.37 -6.95
N GLN A 74 13.82 -15.00 -8.07
CA GLN A 74 14.43 -14.74 -9.37
C GLN A 74 14.12 -13.33 -9.89
N GLU A 75 12.86 -12.88 -9.75
CA GLU A 75 12.45 -11.52 -10.11
C GLU A 75 13.14 -10.47 -9.21
N LEU A 76 13.24 -10.74 -7.91
CA LEU A 76 13.96 -9.88 -6.98
C LEU A 76 15.43 -9.74 -7.39
N ASN A 77 16.10 -10.86 -7.73
CA ASN A 77 17.48 -10.82 -8.21
C ASN A 77 17.63 -10.01 -9.50
N LYS A 78 16.70 -10.13 -10.46
CA LYS A 78 16.70 -9.28 -11.65
C LYS A 78 16.58 -7.80 -11.29
N ILE A 79 15.69 -7.45 -10.36
CA ILE A 79 15.56 -6.06 -9.89
C ILE A 79 16.87 -5.56 -9.28
N MET A 80 17.56 -6.38 -8.49
CA MET A 80 18.82 -6.02 -7.84
C MET A 80 19.97 -5.78 -8.85
N THR A 81 20.06 -6.61 -9.87
CA THR A 81 21.24 -6.68 -10.75
C THR A 81 21.09 -5.92 -12.07
N THR A 82 19.85 -5.70 -12.55
CA THR A 82 19.64 -5.05 -13.84
C THR A 82 20.10 -3.58 -13.81
N PRO A 83 20.93 -3.14 -14.77
CA PRO A 83 21.31 -1.74 -14.90
C PRO A 83 20.08 -0.87 -15.20
N LEU A 84 20.02 0.30 -14.57
CA LEU A 84 18.94 1.27 -14.77
C LEU A 84 19.49 2.54 -15.45
N ASP A 85 18.62 3.24 -16.15
CA ASP A 85 18.95 4.36 -17.03
C ASP A 85 18.79 5.74 -16.38
N SER A 86 18.45 5.80 -15.07
CA SER A 86 18.24 7.10 -14.42
C SER A 86 18.49 7.03 -12.91
N PRO A 87 19.08 8.11 -12.33
CA PRO A 87 19.33 8.21 -10.89
C PRO A 87 18.07 8.02 -10.06
N ASN A 88 16.90 8.53 -10.51
CA ASN A 88 15.64 8.37 -9.82
C ASN A 88 15.18 6.89 -9.76
N ARG A 89 15.49 6.10 -10.80
CA ARG A 89 15.17 4.66 -10.77
C ARG A 89 16.08 3.90 -9.84
N TYR A 90 17.36 4.23 -9.78
CA TYR A 90 18.27 3.67 -8.77
C TYR A 90 17.80 4.00 -7.37
N LEU A 91 17.44 5.25 -7.08
CA LEU A 91 16.88 5.65 -5.78
C LEU A 91 15.63 4.85 -5.44
N VAL A 92 14.68 4.73 -6.37
CA VAL A 92 13.42 4.00 -6.14
C VAL A 92 13.68 2.50 -5.95
N ARG A 93 14.62 1.92 -6.69
CA ARG A 93 15.04 0.53 -6.50
C ARG A 93 15.62 0.31 -5.10
N ASP A 94 16.51 1.17 -4.66
CA ASP A 94 17.14 1.03 -3.36
C ASP A 94 16.11 1.16 -2.23
N MET A 95 15.16 2.08 -2.33
CA MET A 95 14.06 2.20 -1.36
C MET A 95 13.12 0.99 -1.39
N PHE A 96 12.87 0.42 -2.58
CA PHE A 96 12.10 -0.80 -2.72
C PHE A 96 12.82 -1.99 -2.07
N LEU A 97 14.11 -2.18 -2.34
CA LEU A 97 14.93 -3.23 -1.73
C LEU A 97 15.00 -3.06 -0.22
N PHE A 98 15.19 -1.83 0.26
CA PHE A 98 15.14 -1.54 1.69
C PHE A 98 13.81 -1.99 2.31
N SER A 99 12.68 -1.69 1.66
CA SER A 99 11.36 -2.15 2.11
C SER A 99 11.24 -3.68 2.10
N VAL A 100 11.75 -4.35 1.06
CA VAL A 100 11.69 -5.82 0.95
C VAL A 100 12.49 -6.50 2.06
N PHE A 101 13.71 -6.03 2.32
CA PHE A 101 14.61 -6.67 3.29
C PHE A 101 14.33 -6.28 4.75
N THR A 102 13.56 -5.21 5.00
CA THR A 102 13.20 -4.79 6.36
C THR A 102 11.74 -5.02 6.70
N GLY A 103 10.86 -5.22 5.71
CA GLY A 103 9.41 -5.26 5.91
C GLY A 103 8.79 -3.91 6.28
N ILE A 104 9.58 -2.82 6.29
CA ILE A 104 9.10 -1.50 6.66
C ILE A 104 8.31 -0.91 5.49
N ALA A 105 7.09 -0.42 5.78
CA ALA A 105 6.23 0.16 4.75
C ALA A 105 6.82 1.48 4.20
N PHE A 106 6.57 1.77 2.93
CA PHE A 106 7.05 2.99 2.25
C PHE A 106 6.75 4.29 3.02
N SER A 107 5.54 4.38 3.60
CA SER A 107 5.14 5.55 4.40
C SER A 107 5.99 5.72 5.67
N ASP A 108 6.47 4.63 6.23
CA ASP A 108 7.25 4.61 7.46
C ASP A 108 8.72 4.89 7.14
N ILE A 109 9.28 4.28 6.08
CA ILE A 109 10.64 4.59 5.56
C ILE A 109 10.81 6.08 5.32
N ARG A 110 9.81 6.73 4.75
CA ARG A 110 9.82 8.16 4.45
C ARG A 110 9.97 9.06 5.69
N ASN A 111 9.65 8.53 6.87
CA ASN A 111 9.73 9.27 8.12
C ASN A 111 10.93 8.89 8.98
N LEU A 112 11.72 7.89 8.58
CA LEU A 112 12.92 7.51 9.31
C LEU A 112 13.94 8.65 9.36
N THR A 113 14.56 8.77 10.51
CA THR A 113 15.68 9.69 10.80
C THR A 113 16.86 8.89 11.33
N CYS A 114 18.03 9.48 11.42
CA CYS A 114 19.20 8.81 12.01
C CYS A 114 18.97 8.40 13.47
N ASN A 115 18.07 9.09 14.19
CA ASN A 115 17.73 8.73 15.58
C ASN A 115 16.95 7.40 15.69
N ASN A 116 16.44 6.88 14.59
CA ASN A 116 15.78 5.56 14.56
C ASN A 116 16.79 4.41 14.46
N LEU A 117 18.06 4.71 14.16
CA LEU A 117 19.11 3.71 14.01
C LEU A 117 19.82 3.52 15.35
N VAL A 118 19.78 2.30 15.89
CA VAL A 118 20.34 1.93 17.18
C VAL A 118 21.24 0.73 16.99
N GLN A 119 22.43 0.74 17.59
CA GLN A 119 23.31 -0.41 17.61
C GLN A 119 23.13 -1.15 18.95
N ALA A 120 22.85 -2.44 18.90
CA ALA A 120 22.76 -3.30 20.06
C ALA A 120 24.16 -3.69 20.58
N GLU A 121 24.22 -4.27 21.76
CA GLU A 121 25.49 -4.68 22.42
C GLU A 121 26.27 -5.73 21.62
N ASP A 122 25.57 -6.56 20.85
CA ASP A 122 26.13 -7.57 19.94
C ASP A 122 26.66 -6.99 18.64
N GLY A 123 26.58 -5.66 18.44
CA GLY A 123 27.01 -4.95 17.25
C GLY A 123 26.00 -4.93 16.12
N VAL A 124 24.86 -5.59 16.26
CA VAL A 124 23.79 -5.58 15.24
C VAL A 124 23.08 -4.23 15.24
N TRP A 125 22.85 -3.69 14.04
CA TRP A 125 22.09 -2.46 13.87
C TRP A 125 20.61 -2.75 13.77
N TRP A 126 19.81 -1.93 14.43
CA TRP A 126 18.35 -2.02 14.46
C TRP A 126 17.71 -0.71 14.06
N ILE A 127 16.52 -0.79 13.45
CA ILE A 127 15.61 0.34 13.32
C ILE A 127 14.53 0.22 14.38
N HIS A 128 14.43 1.23 15.24
CA HIS A 128 13.37 1.40 16.22
C HIS A 128 12.46 2.54 15.76
N SER A 129 11.19 2.26 15.50
CA SER A 129 10.24 3.28 15.06
C SER A 129 8.79 2.89 15.35
N LYS A 130 7.84 3.73 14.95
CA LYS A 130 6.40 3.51 15.11
C LYS A 130 5.71 3.53 13.76
N ARG A 131 4.78 2.63 13.55
CA ARG A 131 3.93 2.63 12.35
C ARG A 131 3.06 3.88 12.32
N ARG A 132 3.16 4.64 11.26
CA ARG A 132 2.37 5.87 11.08
C ARG A 132 0.86 5.60 11.09
N LYS A 133 0.42 4.46 10.54
CA LYS A 133 -1.01 4.12 10.41
C LYS A 133 -1.66 3.73 11.73
N THR A 134 -0.93 3.04 12.62
CA THR A 134 -1.49 2.41 13.82
C THR A 134 -0.84 2.89 15.11
N GLY A 135 0.29 3.60 15.04
CA GLY A 135 1.09 3.97 16.22
C GLY A 135 1.86 2.81 16.85
N THR A 136 1.74 1.60 16.32
CA THR A 136 2.42 0.41 16.86
C THR A 136 3.93 0.52 16.69
N GLU A 137 4.67 0.28 17.75
CA GLU A 137 6.14 0.21 17.73
C GLU A 137 6.61 -1.01 16.94
N PHE A 138 7.73 -0.85 16.28
CA PHE A 138 8.42 -1.95 15.62
C PHE A 138 9.94 -1.81 15.78
N HIS A 139 10.60 -2.96 15.83
CA HIS A 139 12.05 -3.09 15.93
C HIS A 139 12.48 -4.08 14.84
N VAL A 140 13.35 -3.64 13.93
CA VAL A 140 13.79 -4.44 12.79
C VAL A 140 15.31 -4.51 12.78
N PRO A 141 15.89 -5.72 12.87
CA PRO A 141 17.32 -5.89 12.70
C PRO A 141 17.70 -5.63 11.23
N LEU A 142 18.83 -4.98 11.03
CA LEU A 142 19.31 -4.65 9.71
C LEU A 142 20.31 -5.69 9.20
N LEU A 143 19.98 -6.26 8.06
CA LEU A 143 20.89 -7.06 7.27
C LEU A 143 21.91 -6.16 6.54
N GLU A 144 22.91 -6.76 5.92
CA GLU A 144 23.98 -6.04 5.25
C GLU A 144 23.47 -5.08 4.15
N LEU A 145 22.58 -5.53 3.28
CA LEU A 145 22.07 -4.71 2.17
C LEU A 145 21.31 -3.45 2.65
N PRO A 146 20.37 -3.51 3.59
CA PRO A 146 19.78 -2.31 4.20
C PRO A 146 20.82 -1.35 4.80
N LEU A 147 21.88 -1.85 5.44
CA LEU A 147 22.95 -1.00 5.98
C LEU A 147 23.72 -0.29 4.87
N GLN A 148 24.07 -0.99 3.81
CA GLN A 148 24.72 -0.41 2.62
C GLN A 148 23.85 0.69 1.99
N ILE A 149 22.53 0.48 1.94
CA ILE A 149 21.58 1.49 1.43
C ILE A 149 21.57 2.71 2.35
N ILE A 150 21.50 2.53 3.67
CA ILE A 150 21.54 3.64 4.63
C ILE A 150 22.83 4.46 4.42
N GLU A 151 23.99 3.79 4.35
CA GLU A 151 25.27 4.46 4.19
C GLU A 151 25.36 5.24 2.87
N LYS A 152 24.86 4.66 1.78
CA LYS A 152 24.80 5.31 0.47
C LYS A 152 24.05 6.66 0.47
N TYR A 153 23.00 6.77 1.29
CA TYR A 153 22.15 7.96 1.36
C TYR A 153 22.40 8.83 2.58
N ARG A 154 23.35 8.46 3.43
CA ARG A 154 23.72 9.21 4.64
C ARG A 154 24.10 10.64 4.31
N GLY A 155 23.49 11.59 4.99
CA GLY A 155 23.81 13.02 4.85
C GLY A 155 23.34 13.70 3.56
N LEU A 156 22.70 12.98 2.65
CA LEU A 156 22.17 13.58 1.41
C LEU A 156 20.87 14.36 1.62
N ASN A 157 20.16 14.10 2.71
CA ASN A 157 18.92 14.80 3.03
C ASN A 157 19.15 15.89 4.09
N LYS A 158 18.85 17.13 3.73
CA LYS A 158 19.00 18.30 4.61
C LYS A 158 17.87 18.40 5.68
N ASP A 159 16.79 17.67 5.51
CA ASP A 159 15.61 17.72 6.40
C ASP A 159 15.73 16.77 7.60
N GLY A 160 16.91 16.23 7.90
CA GLY A 160 17.15 15.28 8.99
C GLY A 160 16.55 13.89 8.78
N LYS A 161 15.94 13.65 7.63
CA LYS A 161 15.44 12.32 7.25
C LYS A 161 16.57 11.40 6.80
N MET A 162 16.43 10.10 7.06
CA MET A 162 17.42 9.09 6.68
C MET A 162 17.57 8.99 5.16
N PHE A 163 16.47 9.14 4.40
CA PHE A 163 16.46 8.99 2.95
C PHE A 163 15.85 10.18 2.22
N VAL A 164 16.37 10.48 1.04
CA VAL A 164 15.71 11.33 0.05
C VAL A 164 14.67 10.47 -0.66
N MET A 165 13.40 10.88 -0.65
CA MET A 165 12.33 10.07 -1.22
C MET A 165 11.46 10.86 -2.19
N LEU A 166 11.12 10.21 -3.31
CA LEU A 166 10.15 10.75 -4.26
C LEU A 166 8.73 10.68 -3.69
N SER A 167 7.80 11.44 -4.29
CA SER A 167 6.38 11.30 -3.97
C SER A 167 5.87 9.88 -4.30
N CYS A 168 4.82 9.43 -3.63
CA CYS A 168 4.24 8.10 -3.83
C CYS A 168 3.90 7.84 -5.31
N SER A 169 3.31 8.82 -6.01
CA SER A 169 2.99 8.72 -7.43
C SER A 169 4.24 8.54 -8.30
N LYS A 170 5.28 9.36 -8.07
CA LYS A 170 6.56 9.24 -8.80
C LYS A 170 7.26 7.92 -8.50
N THR A 171 7.23 7.45 -7.24
CA THR A 171 7.79 6.15 -6.85
C THR A 171 7.09 5.01 -7.57
N ASN A 172 5.76 4.96 -7.55
CA ASN A 172 4.98 3.92 -8.24
C ASN A 172 5.20 3.95 -9.76
N GLY A 173 5.29 5.15 -10.36
CA GLY A 173 5.61 5.29 -11.78
C GLY A 173 6.98 4.73 -12.15
N ASN A 174 7.99 4.96 -11.31
CA ASN A 174 9.34 4.41 -11.52
C ASN A 174 9.39 2.90 -11.24
N LEU A 175 8.70 2.38 -10.22
CA LEU A 175 8.61 0.93 -9.99
C LEU A 175 8.05 0.18 -11.20
N LYS A 176 6.97 0.69 -11.82
CA LYS A 176 6.43 0.09 -13.05
C LYS A 176 7.44 0.09 -14.19
N LYS A 177 8.25 1.16 -14.34
CA LYS A 177 9.30 1.23 -15.36
C LYS A 177 10.44 0.25 -15.06
N ILE A 178 10.86 0.14 -13.79
CA ILE A 178 11.86 -0.83 -13.35
C ILE A 178 11.38 -2.25 -13.65
N ALA A 179 10.16 -2.61 -13.28
CA ALA A 179 9.58 -3.92 -13.58
C ALA A 179 9.62 -4.23 -15.10
N LYS A 180 9.22 -3.24 -15.94
CA LYS A 180 9.30 -3.39 -17.40
C LYS A 180 10.74 -3.59 -17.91
N ILE A 181 11.72 -2.86 -17.38
CA ILE A 181 13.14 -3.02 -17.75
C ILE A 181 13.67 -4.41 -17.34
N CYS A 182 13.21 -4.93 -16.19
CA CYS A 182 13.59 -6.26 -15.68
C CYS A 182 12.82 -7.41 -16.33
N GLY A 183 11.84 -7.13 -17.21
CA GLY A 183 10.99 -8.16 -17.82
C GLY A 183 10.05 -8.87 -16.83
N ILE A 184 9.45 -8.06 -15.90
CA ILE A 184 8.52 -8.49 -14.84
C ILE A 184 7.15 -7.85 -15.07
#